data_c2493e24cbb9120c866818845481c1d4
#
_entry.id   c2493e24cbb9120c866818845481c1d4
#
_cell.length_a   1.000
_cell.length_b   1.000
_cell.length_c   1.000
_cell.angle_alpha   90.00
_cell.angle_beta   90.00
_cell.angle_gamma   90.00
#
_symmetry.space_group_name_H-M   'P 1'
#
loop_
_entity.id
_entity.type
_entity.pdbx_description
1 polymer ?
#
loop_
_entity_poly.entity_id
_entity_poly.type
_entity_poly.pdbx_seq_one_letter_code
_entity_poly.pdbx_strand_id
1 'polypeptide(L)'
;MKFVTAIIKPFKLDEVREALSAIGVQGITVTEVKGFGRQKGHTELYRGAEYVVDFLPKVKVEAAIKAELLDQVIEAIEKSASTGKIGDGKIFVCDVEQVIRIRTGETGVDAL
;
A
#
# COMPACT_ATOMS: atom_id res chain seq x y z
N MET A 1 -10.91 -14.62 -3.41
CA MET A 1 -10.70 -13.18 -3.17
C MET A 1 -9.38 -12.97 -2.43
N LYS A 2 -8.69 -11.91 -2.76
CA LYS A 2 -7.40 -11.59 -2.13
C LYS A 2 -7.44 -10.19 -1.52
N PHE A 3 -6.74 -10.03 -0.41
CA PHE A 3 -6.53 -8.74 0.21
C PHE A 3 -5.09 -8.31 -0.01
N VAL A 4 -4.89 -7.20 -0.70
CA VAL A 4 -3.57 -6.68 -1.02
C VAL A 4 -3.31 -5.45 -0.18
N THR A 5 -2.20 -5.47 0.53
CA THR A 5 -1.72 -4.33 1.31
C THR A 5 -0.36 -3.93 0.76
N ALA A 6 -0.22 -2.67 0.40
CA ALA A 6 1.07 -2.13 -0.07
C ALA A 6 1.50 -0.99 0.85
N ILE A 7 2.73 -1.07 1.33
CA ILE A 7 3.36 0.02 2.06
C ILE A 7 4.30 0.71 1.09
N ILE A 8 4.04 1.98 0.80
CA ILE A 8 4.74 2.72 -0.26
C ILE A 8 5.25 4.07 0.24
N LYS A 9 6.15 4.67 -0.51
CA LYS A 9 6.57 6.06 -0.27
C LYS A 9 5.38 7.00 -0.52
N PRO A 10 5.18 8.03 0.32
CA PRO A 10 4.01 8.92 0.20
C PRO A 10 3.84 9.57 -1.16
N PHE A 11 4.94 10.01 -1.78
CA PHE A 11 4.87 10.69 -3.07
C PHE A 11 4.51 9.78 -4.25
N LYS A 12 4.44 8.47 -4.01
CA LYS A 12 4.03 7.49 -5.03
C LYS A 12 2.53 7.17 -5.00
N LEU A 13 1.79 7.71 -4.04
CA LEU A 13 0.38 7.38 -3.87
C LEU A 13 -0.45 7.65 -5.12
N ASP A 14 -0.31 8.81 -5.72
CA ASP A 14 -1.13 9.16 -6.90
C ASP A 14 -0.85 8.23 -8.08
N GLU A 15 0.42 7.90 -8.33
CA GLU A 15 0.79 6.97 -9.40
C GLU A 15 0.23 5.57 -9.15
N VAL A 16 0.29 5.09 -7.90
CA VAL A 16 -0.26 3.78 -7.53
C VAL A 16 -1.78 3.77 -7.70
N ARG A 17 -2.46 4.80 -7.23
CA ARG A 17 -3.92 4.93 -7.37
C ARG A 17 -4.33 4.91 -8.84
N GLU A 18 -3.66 5.67 -9.68
CA GLU A 18 -3.94 5.71 -11.12
C GLU A 18 -3.69 4.34 -11.79
N ALA A 19 -2.59 3.69 -11.44
CA ALA A 19 -2.26 2.37 -11.98
C ALA A 19 -3.31 1.32 -11.61
N LEU A 20 -3.80 1.33 -10.37
CA LEU A 20 -4.85 0.43 -9.91
C LEU A 20 -6.19 0.73 -10.59
N SER A 21 -6.53 2.00 -10.73
CA SER A 21 -7.75 2.41 -11.41
C SER A 21 -7.76 1.96 -12.87
N ALA A 22 -6.62 2.03 -13.54
CA ALA A 22 -6.49 1.65 -14.95
C ALA A 22 -6.80 0.16 -15.21
N ILE A 23 -6.60 -0.69 -14.21
CA ILE A 23 -6.92 -2.12 -14.31
C ILE A 23 -8.24 -2.50 -13.63
N GLY A 24 -9.06 -1.51 -13.29
CA GLY A 24 -10.40 -1.71 -12.76
C GLY A 24 -10.51 -1.79 -11.24
N VAL A 25 -9.45 -1.55 -10.50
CA VAL A 25 -9.47 -1.50 -9.04
C VAL A 25 -9.75 -0.06 -8.59
N GLN A 26 -10.98 0.21 -8.17
CA GLN A 26 -11.39 1.55 -7.77
C GLN A 26 -11.56 1.71 -6.27
N GLY A 27 -11.92 0.63 -5.58
CA GLY A 27 -12.09 0.64 -4.14
C GLY A 27 -10.78 0.40 -3.42
N ILE A 28 -10.12 1.45 -2.99
CA ILE A 28 -8.91 1.36 -2.19
C ILE A 28 -9.09 2.11 -0.88
N THR A 29 -8.40 1.66 0.15
CA THR A 29 -8.33 2.35 1.44
C THR A 29 -6.89 2.82 1.64
N VAL A 30 -6.73 4.06 2.05
CA VAL A 30 -5.42 4.68 2.23
C VAL A 30 -5.26 5.13 3.67
N THR A 31 -4.14 4.77 4.27
CA THR A 31 -3.81 5.15 5.64
C THR A 31 -2.40 5.71 5.69
N GLU A 32 -2.24 6.86 6.33
CA GLU A 32 -0.92 7.39 6.61
C GLU A 32 -0.31 6.60 7.78
N VAL A 33 0.91 6.10 7.56
CA VAL A 33 1.61 5.27 8.53
C VAL A 33 3.07 5.72 8.65
N LYS A 34 3.75 5.19 9.65
CA LYS A 34 5.19 5.39 9.81
C LYS A 34 5.88 4.05 9.68
N GLY A 35 6.92 4.01 8.87
CA GLY A 35 7.72 2.81 8.69
C GLY A 35 9.02 2.90 9.47
N PHE A 36 9.39 1.78 10.07
CA PHE A 36 10.71 1.56 10.64
C PHE A 36 11.38 0.44 9.84
N GLY A 37 12.57 0.70 9.34
CA GLY A 37 13.26 -0.31 8.54
C GLY A 37 14.70 0.08 8.26
N ARG A 38 15.22 -0.44 7.16
CA ARG A 38 16.62 -0.22 6.76
C ARG A 38 16.91 1.18 6.22
N GLN A 39 15.92 2.06 6.19
CA GLN A 39 16.11 3.43 5.81
C GLN A 39 16.84 4.17 6.92
N LYS A 40 18.12 3.96 6.98
CA LYS A 40 18.98 4.73 7.84
C LYS A 40 19.36 5.97 7.07
N GLY A 41 19.29 7.10 7.67
CA GLY A 41 19.85 8.22 7.02
C GLY A 41 19.44 9.59 7.46
N HIS A 42 18.50 9.69 8.35
CA HIS A 42 18.22 10.97 8.95
C HIS A 42 18.86 11.04 10.32
N THR A 43 19.88 11.88 10.42
CA THR A 43 20.41 12.34 11.70
C THR A 43 19.95 13.76 11.88
N GLU A 44 19.25 14.04 12.96
CA GLU A 44 18.82 15.39 13.29
C GLU A 44 19.55 15.87 14.56
N LEU A 45 19.84 17.17 14.61
CA LEU A 45 20.39 17.79 15.80
C LEU A 45 19.26 18.39 16.62
N TYR A 46 19.19 18.01 17.87
CA TYR A 46 18.26 18.58 18.82
C TYR A 46 19.02 18.90 20.11
N ARG A 47 19.05 20.17 20.49
CA ARG A 47 19.79 20.66 21.68
C ARG A 47 21.25 20.21 21.68
N GLY A 48 21.89 20.15 20.51
CA GLY A 48 23.28 19.76 20.37
C GLY A 48 23.56 18.25 20.40
N ALA A 49 22.51 17.42 20.47
CA ALA A 49 22.62 15.96 20.36
C ALA A 49 22.10 15.49 19.02
N GLU A 50 22.78 14.50 18.43
CA GLU A 50 22.33 13.86 17.21
C GLU A 50 21.28 12.79 17.52
N TYR A 51 20.20 12.81 16.73
CA TYR A 51 19.18 11.75 16.74
C TYR A 51 19.15 11.03 15.42
N VAL A 52 19.08 9.71 15.49
CA VAL A 52 18.76 8.89 14.33
C VAL A 52 17.24 8.85 14.23
N VAL A 53 16.68 9.35 13.13
CA VAL A 53 15.25 9.24 12.88
C VAL A 53 14.97 7.87 12.30
N ASP A 54 14.42 6.99 13.14
CA ASP A 54 14.18 5.59 12.77
C ASP A 54 12.85 5.39 12.05
N PHE A 55 11.88 6.29 12.27
CA PHE A 55 10.56 6.22 11.66
C PHE A 55 10.41 7.24 10.54
N LEU A 56 9.95 6.77 9.39
CA LEU A 56 9.71 7.61 8.23
C LEU A 56 8.25 7.51 7.79
N PRO A 57 7.68 8.61 7.25
CA PRO A 57 6.32 8.58 6.71
C PRO A 57 6.21 7.56 5.58
N LYS A 58 5.15 6.81 5.61
CA LYS A 58 4.74 5.86 4.56
C LYS A 58 3.23 5.97 4.37
N VAL A 59 2.76 5.35 3.30
CA VAL A 59 1.34 5.22 3.04
C VAL A 59 1.01 3.75 2.88
N LYS A 60 -0.06 3.32 3.53
CA LYS A 60 -0.61 1.98 3.38
C LYS A 60 -1.81 2.04 2.46
N VAL A 61 -1.74 1.32 1.35
CA VAL A 61 -2.84 1.17 0.39
C VAL A 61 -3.37 -0.23 0.50
N GLU A 62 -4.69 -0.36 0.67
CA GLU A 62 -5.32 -1.66 0.83
C GLU A 62 -6.47 -1.81 -0.15
N ALA A 63 -6.63 -3.00 -0.72
CA ALA A 63 -7.72 -3.33 -1.62
C ALA A 63 -8.06 -4.81 -1.52
N ALA A 64 -9.36 -5.11 -1.51
CA ALA A 64 -9.87 -6.46 -1.69
C ALA A 64 -10.19 -6.64 -3.18
N ILE A 65 -9.70 -7.72 -3.77
CA ILE A 65 -9.80 -7.94 -5.21
C ILE A 65 -10.20 -9.37 -5.54
N LYS A 66 -10.69 -9.56 -6.75
CA LYS A 66 -10.88 -10.90 -7.31
C LYS A 66 -9.51 -11.57 -7.45
N ALA A 67 -9.44 -12.87 -7.18
CA ALA A 67 -8.20 -13.63 -7.26
C ALA A 67 -7.55 -13.53 -8.66
N GLU A 68 -8.36 -13.48 -9.72
CA GLU A 68 -7.90 -13.40 -11.09
C GLU A 68 -7.12 -12.11 -11.41
N LEU A 69 -7.33 -11.06 -10.62
CA LEU A 69 -6.64 -9.78 -10.80
C LEU A 69 -5.32 -9.68 -10.07
N LEU A 70 -4.97 -10.66 -9.24
CA LEU A 70 -3.83 -10.54 -8.33
C LEU A 70 -2.52 -10.19 -9.03
N ASP A 71 -2.18 -10.93 -10.08
CA ASP A 71 -0.91 -10.69 -10.78
C ASP A 71 -0.85 -9.30 -11.40
N GLN A 72 -1.96 -8.84 -11.98
CA GLN A 72 -2.06 -7.49 -12.55
C GLN A 72 -1.92 -6.41 -11.49
N VAL A 73 -2.54 -6.63 -10.33
CA VAL A 73 -2.47 -5.69 -9.20
C VAL A 73 -1.05 -5.59 -8.66
N ILE A 74 -0.39 -6.72 -8.45
CA ILE A 74 1.02 -6.74 -7.99
C ILE A 74 1.90 -5.99 -8.99
N GLU A 75 1.78 -6.30 -10.26
CA GLU A 75 2.58 -5.65 -11.31
C GLU A 75 2.32 -4.13 -11.35
N ALA A 76 1.06 -3.72 -11.28
CA ALA A 76 0.70 -2.31 -11.29
C ALA A 76 1.32 -1.55 -10.12
N ILE A 77 1.29 -2.14 -8.92
CA ILE A 77 1.88 -1.53 -7.72
C ILE A 77 3.41 -1.49 -7.83
N GLU A 78 4.03 -2.60 -8.21
CA GLU A 78 5.49 -2.65 -8.36
C GLU A 78 6.00 -1.58 -9.31
N LYS A 79 5.41 -1.48 -10.49
CA LYS A 79 5.85 -0.52 -11.51
C LYS A 79 5.63 0.92 -11.09
N SER A 80 4.51 1.20 -10.45
CA SER A 80 4.15 2.58 -10.08
C SER A 80 4.82 3.05 -8.79
N ALA A 81 5.14 2.15 -7.86
CA ALA A 81 5.70 2.50 -6.57
C ALA A 81 7.23 2.41 -6.51
N SER A 82 7.87 1.66 -7.41
CA SER A 82 9.31 1.42 -7.37
C SER A 82 10.12 2.65 -7.75
N THR A 83 11.15 2.93 -6.97
CA THR A 83 12.19 3.91 -7.30
C THR A 83 13.55 3.23 -7.48
N GLY A 84 13.65 1.95 -7.11
CA GLY A 84 14.92 1.21 -7.08
C GLY A 84 15.79 1.53 -5.89
N LYS A 85 15.28 2.33 -4.95
CA LYS A 85 16.01 2.73 -3.75
C LYS A 85 15.44 2.05 -2.51
N ILE A 86 16.26 2.01 -1.46
CA ILE A 86 15.83 1.52 -0.15
C ILE A 86 14.61 2.31 0.31
N GLY A 87 13.64 1.62 0.86
CA GLY A 87 12.42 2.23 1.38
C GLY A 87 11.25 2.23 0.43
N ASP A 88 11.35 1.58 -0.72
CA ASP A 88 10.23 1.47 -1.67
C ASP A 88 9.03 0.73 -1.09
N GLY A 89 9.23 -0.06 -0.06
CA GLY A 89 8.15 -0.73 0.64
C GLY A 89 7.95 -2.19 0.22
N LYS A 90 6.79 -2.71 0.60
CA LYS A 90 6.44 -4.12 0.38
C LYS A 90 4.98 -4.26 0.04
N ILE A 91 4.67 -5.35 -0.63
CA ILE A 91 3.30 -5.78 -0.92
C ILE A 91 3.03 -7.05 -0.14
N PHE A 92 1.92 -7.08 0.57
CA PHE A 92 1.45 -8.25 1.32
C PHE A 92 0.16 -8.73 0.69
N VAL A 93 0.02 -10.05 0.56
CA VAL A 93 -1.18 -10.65 -0.01
C VAL A 93 -1.73 -11.68 0.98
N CYS A 94 -3.01 -11.56 1.30
CA CYS A 94 -3.72 -12.50 2.16
C CYS A 94 -4.98 -12.98 1.48
N ASP A 95 -5.46 -14.16 1.87
CA ASP A 95 -6.77 -14.62 1.45
C ASP A 95 -7.86 -13.85 2.22
N VAL A 96 -8.96 -13.58 1.54
CA VAL A 96 -10.14 -12.99 2.15
C VAL A 96 -11.20 -14.07 2.28
N GLU A 97 -11.59 -14.35 3.50
CA GLU A 97 -12.64 -15.36 3.76
C GLU A 97 -14.01 -14.85 3.37
N GLN A 98 -14.31 -13.60 3.68
CA GLN A 98 -15.64 -13.03 3.47
C GLN A 98 -15.57 -11.53 3.27
N VAL A 99 -16.39 -11.01 2.36
CA VAL A 99 -16.60 -9.57 2.15
C VAL A 99 -18.09 -9.32 2.16
N ILE A 100 -18.52 -8.30 2.88
CA ILE A 100 -19.92 -7.88 2.93
C ILE A 100 -19.95 -6.38 2.63
N ARG A 101 -20.76 -5.98 1.66
CA ARG A 101 -21.00 -4.56 1.39
C ARG A 101 -22.03 -4.03 2.36
N ILE A 102 -21.67 -3.07 3.17
CA ILE A 102 -22.52 -2.59 4.27
C ILE A 102 -23.87 -2.05 3.75
N ARG A 103 -23.83 -1.25 2.67
CA ARG A 103 -25.03 -0.61 2.15
C ARG A 103 -26.06 -1.60 1.60
N THR A 104 -25.61 -2.64 0.93
CA THR A 104 -26.48 -3.55 0.19
C THR A 104 -26.64 -4.93 0.82
N GLY A 105 -25.72 -5.31 1.71
CA GLY A 105 -25.67 -6.66 2.25
C GLY A 105 -25.14 -7.72 1.27
N GLU A 106 -24.69 -7.31 0.08
CA GLU A 106 -24.07 -8.21 -0.88
C GLU A 106 -22.83 -8.84 -0.28
N THR A 107 -22.56 -10.10 -0.63
CA THR A 107 -21.45 -10.87 -0.09
C THR A 107 -20.56 -11.44 -1.19
N GLY A 108 -19.34 -11.79 -0.81
CA GLY A 108 -18.40 -12.43 -1.72
C GLY A 108 -17.96 -11.50 -2.86
N VAL A 109 -17.78 -12.07 -4.04
CA VAL A 109 -17.30 -11.33 -5.22
C VAL A 109 -18.21 -10.17 -5.59
N ASP A 110 -19.51 -10.31 -5.36
CA ASP A 110 -20.49 -9.24 -5.66
C ASP A 110 -20.33 -8.03 -4.73
N ALA A 111 -19.63 -8.20 -3.62
CA ALA A 111 -19.37 -7.12 -2.65
C ALA A 111 -18.10 -6.33 -2.95
N LEU A 112 -17.31 -6.77 -3.91
CA LEU A 112 -16.06 -6.11 -4.26
C LEU A 112 -16.25 -4.86 -5.11
#